data_e1acd3f722f6cc69f7cbefa7fdda4f11
#
_entry.id   e1acd3f722f6cc69f7cbefa7fdda4f11
#
_cell.length_a   1.000
_cell.length_b   1.000
_cell.length_c   1.000
_cell.angle_alpha   90.00
_cell.angle_beta   90.00
_cell.angle_gamma   90.00
#
_symmetry.space_group_name_H-M   'P 1'
#
loop_
_entity.id
_entity.type
_entity.pdbx_description
1 polymer ?
#
loop_
_entity_poly.entity_id
_entity_poly.type
_entity_poly.pdbx_seq_one_letter_code
_entity_poly.pdbx_strand_id
1 'polypeptide(L)'
;MPNYKFIAGDKKWWRQAVVYQIYPRSFADLNGDGIGDLAGIIDRVSYLKLLSIDAVWLSPFYPSELADGGYDVADYRNVDPRIGTLEEFDKLIEELHKVEIRVFVDIVPNHSSDQHEWFQAALKAGRGSPERDRYIFHDGLGENGEIRPSELVSHFGPTGWTRVTEPDGTPGQWYLHLFAPEQPDFNWDNQEVRDDFIKTLRFWSDRGVDGFRIDVAHALTKDFSDGLPARSTMDIDPKLPDGSDPLFDRDEVHEIYREWRKVFNEYDIKGKVEQAKVLFSQDVESTFVEQMLVEGESDIDLQFNIMLGETMQIDPQKTFSAVKARQRGKNKGRSVSYTHLRAHETGRNLVCRLLLE
;
A
#
# COMPACT_ATOMS: atom_id res chain seq x y z
N MET A 1 -14.41 21.37 24.95
CA MET A 1 -13.96 20.38 23.94
C MET A 1 -14.32 19.02 24.49
N PRO A 2 -14.98 18.13 23.73
CA PRO A 2 -15.22 16.78 24.22
C PRO A 2 -13.86 16.07 24.35
N ASN A 3 -13.55 15.60 25.54
CA ASN A 3 -12.43 14.69 25.78
C ASN A 3 -12.75 13.36 25.08
N TYR A 4 -12.29 13.17 23.88
CA TYR A 4 -12.18 11.84 23.28
C TYR A 4 -11.01 11.15 23.99
N LYS A 5 -11.28 10.55 25.12
CA LYS A 5 -10.39 9.55 25.66
C LYS A 5 -10.47 8.34 24.73
N PHE A 6 -9.34 7.94 24.18
CA PHE A 6 -9.12 6.58 23.76
C PHE A 6 -9.68 5.68 24.85
N ILE A 7 -10.71 4.91 24.55
CA ILE A 7 -11.20 3.92 25.49
C ILE A 7 -10.12 2.84 25.49
N ALA A 8 -9.26 2.84 26.51
CA ALA A 8 -8.28 1.80 26.71
C ALA A 8 -8.98 0.44 26.63
N GLY A 9 -8.51 -0.45 25.75
CA GLY A 9 -9.10 -1.77 25.54
C GLY A 9 -10.17 -1.86 24.45
N ASP A 10 -10.53 -0.80 23.73
CA ASP A 10 -11.42 -0.94 22.56
C ASP A 10 -10.66 -1.56 21.38
N LYS A 11 -10.90 -2.86 21.13
CA LYS A 11 -10.34 -3.60 20.00
C LYS A 11 -10.79 -3.07 18.64
N LYS A 12 -11.83 -2.23 18.60
CA LYS A 12 -12.40 -1.65 17.38
C LYS A 12 -12.20 -0.14 17.31
N TRP A 13 -11.19 0.39 18.00
CA TRP A 13 -10.85 1.81 18.06
C TRP A 13 -10.75 2.43 16.66
N TRP A 14 -10.26 1.69 15.70
CA TRP A 14 -10.06 2.10 14.31
C TRP A 14 -11.37 2.49 13.60
N ARG A 15 -12.53 1.96 14.02
CA ARG A 15 -13.83 2.31 13.43
C ARG A 15 -14.23 3.76 13.60
N GLN A 16 -13.62 4.47 14.54
CA GLN A 16 -13.90 5.88 14.82
C GLN A 16 -12.66 6.75 14.68
N ALA A 17 -11.53 6.15 14.30
CA ALA A 17 -10.25 6.83 14.20
C ALA A 17 -10.24 7.87 13.08
N VAL A 18 -9.51 8.94 13.32
CA VAL A 18 -9.09 9.90 12.30
C VAL A 18 -7.66 9.56 11.92
N VAL A 19 -7.45 9.06 10.71
CA VAL A 19 -6.13 8.74 10.18
C VAL A 19 -5.67 9.87 9.27
N TYR A 20 -4.46 10.36 9.52
CA TYR A 20 -3.84 11.45 8.77
C TYR A 20 -2.71 10.91 7.91
N GLN A 21 -2.81 11.03 6.59
CA GLN A 21 -1.74 10.62 5.70
C GLN A 21 -0.59 11.61 5.73
N ILE A 22 0.62 11.09 5.88
CA ILE A 22 1.87 11.85 5.73
C ILE A 22 2.63 11.26 4.54
N TYR A 23 2.91 12.10 3.55
CA TYR A 23 3.91 11.80 2.54
C TYR A 23 5.26 12.34 3.02
N PRO A 24 6.18 11.47 3.54
CA PRO A 24 7.36 11.92 4.28
C PRO A 24 8.22 12.91 3.50
N ARG A 25 8.44 12.66 2.23
CA ARG A 25 9.32 13.47 1.35
C ARG A 25 8.88 14.92 1.15
N SER A 26 7.66 15.27 1.52
CA SER A 26 7.12 16.61 1.32
C SER A 26 6.41 17.21 2.54
N PHE A 27 6.35 16.50 3.67
CA PHE A 27 5.61 16.95 4.84
C PHE A 27 6.36 18.04 5.63
N ALA A 28 7.60 17.77 6.00
CA ALA A 28 8.44 18.73 6.71
C ALA A 28 9.92 18.38 6.48
N ASP A 29 10.68 19.38 6.12
CA ASP A 29 12.12 19.32 5.86
C ASP A 29 12.83 20.01 7.03
N LEU A 30 13.51 19.23 7.89
CA LEU A 30 14.22 19.80 9.03
C LEU A 30 15.67 20.14 8.71
N ASN A 31 16.30 19.38 7.82
CA ASN A 31 17.70 19.56 7.46
C ASN A 31 17.92 20.66 6.41
N GLY A 32 16.86 21.08 5.70
CA GLY A 32 16.88 22.19 4.74
C GLY A 32 17.39 21.81 3.35
N ASP A 33 17.36 20.53 2.99
CA ASP A 33 17.83 20.04 1.69
C ASP A 33 16.75 20.06 0.59
N GLY A 34 15.52 20.43 0.93
CA GLY A 34 14.38 20.50 0.02
C GLY A 34 13.54 19.21 -0.04
N ILE A 35 13.93 18.18 0.72
CA ILE A 35 13.20 16.92 0.84
C ILE A 35 12.73 16.78 2.28
N GLY A 36 11.45 16.43 2.47
CA GLY A 36 10.93 16.15 3.81
C GLY A 36 11.58 14.90 4.41
N ASP A 37 11.74 14.91 5.73
CA ASP A 37 12.48 13.88 6.46
C ASP A 37 11.74 13.42 7.73
N LEU A 38 12.17 12.30 8.32
CA LEU A 38 11.57 11.76 9.54
C LEU A 38 11.76 12.70 10.73
N ALA A 39 12.88 13.41 10.79
CA ALA A 39 13.17 14.41 11.82
C ALA A 39 12.18 15.58 11.73
N GLY A 40 11.80 16.01 10.53
CA GLY A 40 10.77 17.01 10.29
C GLY A 40 9.39 16.54 10.74
N ILE A 41 9.07 15.24 10.56
CA ILE A 41 7.80 14.70 11.09
C ILE A 41 7.83 14.73 12.63
N ILE A 42 8.94 14.36 13.26
CA ILE A 42 9.12 14.40 14.71
C ILE A 42 8.92 15.84 15.22
N ASP A 43 9.50 16.85 14.57
CA ASP A 43 9.31 18.26 14.92
C ASP A 43 7.84 18.70 14.87
N ARG A 44 7.02 18.05 14.02
CA ARG A 44 5.60 18.34 13.84
C ARG A 44 4.65 17.51 14.70
N VAL A 45 5.12 16.64 15.59
CA VAL A 45 4.25 15.82 16.47
C VAL A 45 3.30 16.67 17.29
N SER A 46 3.74 17.84 17.79
CA SER A 46 2.85 18.77 18.50
C SER A 46 1.72 19.31 17.64
N TYR A 47 1.98 19.58 16.36
CA TYR A 47 0.96 19.98 15.39
C TYR A 47 -0.03 18.85 15.13
N LEU A 48 0.44 17.62 14.93
CA LEU A 48 -0.41 16.44 14.72
C LEU A 48 -1.33 16.21 15.94
N LYS A 49 -0.80 16.37 17.15
CA LYS A 49 -1.60 16.32 18.39
C LYS A 49 -2.70 17.39 18.43
N LEU A 50 -2.39 18.61 18.00
CA LEU A 50 -3.38 19.70 17.94
C LEU A 50 -4.51 19.43 16.93
N LEU A 51 -4.25 18.66 15.88
CA LEU A 51 -5.28 18.21 14.93
C LEU A 51 -6.24 17.19 15.54
N SER A 52 -5.93 16.64 16.73
CA SER A 52 -6.72 15.61 17.40
C SER A 52 -6.97 14.38 16.50
N ILE A 53 -5.94 13.97 15.79
CA ILE A 53 -5.93 12.72 15.00
C ILE A 53 -5.62 11.54 15.91
N ASP A 54 -6.08 10.36 15.51
CA ASP A 54 -5.90 9.12 16.25
C ASP A 54 -4.72 8.30 15.73
N ALA A 55 -4.40 8.44 14.44
CA ALA A 55 -3.30 7.76 13.80
C ALA A 55 -2.71 8.57 12.66
N VAL A 56 -1.47 8.28 12.32
CA VAL A 56 -0.84 8.68 11.06
C VAL A 56 -0.67 7.45 10.16
N TRP A 57 -0.78 7.66 8.86
CA TRP A 57 -0.35 6.72 7.85
C TRP A 57 0.80 7.33 7.07
N LEU A 58 1.97 6.68 7.11
CA LEU A 58 3.14 7.08 6.36
C LEU A 58 3.10 6.42 4.97
N SER A 59 3.02 7.23 3.91
CA SER A 59 3.25 6.74 2.55
C SER A 59 4.68 6.20 2.43
N PRO A 60 5.03 5.41 1.40
CA PRO A 60 6.30 4.69 1.35
C PRO A 60 7.52 5.57 1.63
N PHE A 61 8.27 5.17 2.62
CA PHE A 61 9.52 5.81 3.08
C PHE A 61 10.74 4.91 2.89
N TYR A 62 10.55 3.81 2.20
CA TYR A 62 11.56 2.81 1.87
C TYR A 62 12.57 3.33 0.84
N PRO A 63 13.77 2.72 0.74
CA PRO A 63 14.67 2.93 -0.39
C PRO A 63 13.95 2.71 -1.72
N SER A 64 14.06 3.69 -2.64
CA SER A 64 13.36 3.73 -3.92
C SER A 64 14.12 4.63 -4.88
N GLU A 65 14.09 4.35 -6.17
CA GLU A 65 14.58 5.26 -7.20
C GLU A 65 13.56 6.33 -7.60
N LEU A 66 12.39 6.32 -6.96
CA LEU A 66 11.31 7.28 -7.15
C LEU A 66 10.68 7.24 -8.55
N ALA A 67 10.69 6.10 -9.19
CA ALA A 67 9.99 5.90 -10.46
C ALA A 67 8.48 6.13 -10.32
N ASP A 68 7.94 5.83 -9.11
CA ASP A 68 6.55 6.05 -8.72
C ASP A 68 6.44 6.64 -7.30
N GLY A 69 7.11 7.77 -7.07
CA GLY A 69 6.95 8.51 -5.81
C GLY A 69 7.30 7.75 -4.52
N GLY A 70 8.01 6.62 -4.62
CA GLY A 70 8.40 5.75 -3.51
C GLY A 70 7.67 4.40 -3.48
N TYR A 71 6.69 4.18 -4.36
CA TYR A 71 5.99 2.90 -4.48
C TYR A 71 6.81 1.84 -5.24
N ASP A 72 7.89 2.22 -5.92
CA ASP A 72 8.94 1.32 -6.43
C ASP A 72 9.94 0.97 -5.30
N VAL A 73 9.57 0.01 -4.45
CA VAL A 73 10.32 -0.33 -3.22
C VAL A 73 11.53 -1.21 -3.52
N ALA A 74 12.73 -0.71 -3.21
CA ALA A 74 13.98 -1.44 -3.41
C ALA A 74 14.42 -2.26 -2.17
N ASP A 75 13.99 -1.87 -0.95
CA ASP A 75 14.22 -2.60 0.30
C ASP A 75 13.06 -2.36 1.26
N TYR A 76 12.29 -3.42 1.55
CA TYR A 76 11.09 -3.34 2.40
C TYR A 76 11.39 -3.21 3.90
N ARG A 77 12.63 -3.38 4.34
CA ARG A 77 13.01 -3.41 5.75
C ARG A 77 14.05 -2.35 6.12
N ASN A 78 13.99 -1.22 5.40
CA ASN A 78 14.89 -0.09 5.64
C ASN A 78 14.15 1.23 5.45
N VAL A 79 14.80 2.32 5.84
CA VAL A 79 14.39 3.71 5.57
C VAL A 79 15.28 4.26 4.44
N ASP A 80 14.68 4.99 3.52
CA ASP A 80 15.44 5.70 2.49
C ASP A 80 16.43 6.68 3.15
N PRO A 81 17.74 6.56 2.90
CA PRO A 81 18.74 7.41 3.54
C PRO A 81 18.57 8.90 3.25
N ARG A 82 17.81 9.26 2.22
CA ARG A 82 17.47 10.67 1.92
C ARG A 82 16.46 11.27 2.89
N ILE A 83 15.71 10.44 3.61
CA ILE A 83 14.64 10.91 4.51
C ILE A 83 14.85 10.50 5.96
N GLY A 84 15.85 9.64 6.24
CA GLY A 84 16.17 9.28 7.62
C GLY A 84 16.81 7.91 7.77
N THR A 85 16.79 7.42 9.01
CA THR A 85 17.36 6.14 9.42
C THR A 85 16.34 5.29 10.18
N LEU A 86 16.64 4.02 10.41
CA LEU A 86 15.80 3.15 11.25
C LEU A 86 15.71 3.66 12.70
N GLU A 87 16.78 4.25 13.23
CA GLU A 87 16.80 4.84 14.58
C GLU A 87 15.90 6.07 14.67
N GLU A 88 15.86 6.89 13.62
CA GLU A 88 14.94 8.03 13.55
C GLU A 88 13.49 7.57 13.38
N PHE A 89 13.27 6.47 12.67
CA PHE A 89 11.94 5.86 12.59
C PHE A 89 11.49 5.33 13.95
N ASP A 90 12.34 4.62 14.69
CA ASP A 90 12.04 4.15 16.04
C ASP A 90 11.70 5.32 16.97
N LYS A 91 12.45 6.41 16.87
CA LYS A 91 12.17 7.65 17.62
C LYS A 91 10.84 8.28 17.21
N LEU A 92 10.52 8.30 15.92
CA LEU A 92 9.22 8.82 15.44
C LEU A 92 8.06 8.04 16.06
N ILE A 93 8.13 6.71 16.05
CA ILE A 93 7.13 5.83 16.69
C ILE A 93 6.99 6.20 18.18
N GLU A 94 8.10 6.31 18.90
CA GLU A 94 8.10 6.65 20.32
C GLU A 94 7.43 8.01 20.59
N GLU A 95 7.77 9.06 19.82
CA GLU A 95 7.22 10.40 20.01
C GLU A 95 5.72 10.48 19.68
N LEU A 96 5.27 9.77 18.65
CA LEU A 96 3.84 9.70 18.31
C LEU A 96 3.05 8.93 19.39
N HIS A 97 3.57 7.81 19.88
CA HIS A 97 2.94 7.04 20.95
C HIS A 97 2.86 7.83 22.27
N LYS A 98 3.85 8.67 22.61
CA LYS A 98 3.79 9.55 23.79
C LYS A 98 2.61 10.51 23.77
N VAL A 99 2.11 10.85 22.59
CA VAL A 99 0.95 11.74 22.43
C VAL A 99 -0.31 10.99 22.03
N GLU A 100 -0.31 9.65 22.15
CA GLU A 100 -1.44 8.76 21.86
C GLU A 100 -1.84 8.74 20.38
N ILE A 101 -0.91 8.96 19.46
CA ILE A 101 -1.11 8.83 18.00
C ILE A 101 -0.47 7.51 17.55
N ARG A 102 -1.26 6.65 16.90
CA ARG A 102 -0.80 5.38 16.32
C ARG A 102 -0.16 5.58 14.96
N VAL A 103 0.63 4.60 14.53
CA VAL A 103 1.37 4.68 13.28
C VAL A 103 1.03 3.49 12.37
N PHE A 104 0.55 3.81 11.18
CA PHE A 104 0.43 2.88 10.07
C PHE A 104 1.53 3.15 9.06
N VAL A 105 2.07 2.09 8.50
CA VAL A 105 3.01 2.16 7.38
C VAL A 105 2.39 1.56 6.13
N ASP A 106 2.80 2.07 5.00
CA ASP A 106 2.41 1.50 3.72
C ASP A 106 3.14 0.17 3.49
N ILE A 107 2.50 -0.80 2.90
CA ILE A 107 3.13 -2.00 2.36
C ILE A 107 2.72 -2.14 0.91
N VAL A 108 3.70 -2.35 0.03
CA VAL A 108 3.52 -2.40 -1.43
C VAL A 108 3.79 -3.82 -1.89
N PRO A 109 2.82 -4.74 -1.79
CA PRO A 109 3.09 -6.15 -1.99
C PRO A 109 2.92 -6.63 -3.43
N ASN A 110 2.28 -5.86 -4.32
CA ASN A 110 2.05 -6.29 -5.69
C ASN A 110 3.35 -6.39 -6.50
N HIS A 111 4.29 -5.48 -6.29
CA HIS A 111 5.52 -5.35 -7.09
C HIS A 111 6.67 -4.86 -6.22
N SER A 112 7.89 -4.98 -6.71
CA SER A 112 9.06 -4.30 -6.13
C SER A 112 9.59 -3.25 -7.10
N SER A 113 10.63 -2.50 -6.67
CA SER A 113 11.49 -1.80 -7.63
C SER A 113 12.27 -2.82 -8.50
N ASP A 114 12.58 -2.43 -9.72
CA ASP A 114 13.55 -3.14 -10.55
C ASP A 114 14.96 -3.14 -9.93
N GLN A 115 15.24 -2.24 -8.97
CA GLN A 115 16.47 -2.19 -8.18
C GLN A 115 16.45 -3.08 -6.94
N HIS A 116 15.32 -3.75 -6.63
CA HIS A 116 15.25 -4.71 -5.54
C HIS A 116 16.23 -5.87 -5.77
N GLU A 117 16.90 -6.32 -4.70
CA GLU A 117 17.93 -7.36 -4.79
C GLU A 117 17.43 -8.64 -5.47
N TRP A 118 16.16 -8.99 -5.26
CA TRP A 118 15.56 -10.18 -5.87
C TRP A 118 15.35 -10.03 -7.37
N PHE A 119 14.94 -8.85 -7.85
CA PHE A 119 14.81 -8.66 -9.29
C PHE A 119 16.16 -8.63 -9.99
N GLN A 120 17.15 -8.00 -9.37
CA GLN A 120 18.52 -8.03 -9.86
C GLN A 120 19.12 -9.46 -9.88
N ALA A 121 18.79 -10.28 -8.87
CA ALA A 121 19.15 -11.69 -8.86
C ALA A 121 18.43 -12.48 -9.96
N ALA A 122 17.14 -12.23 -10.19
CA ALA A 122 16.35 -12.84 -11.25
C ALA A 122 16.92 -12.55 -12.64
N LEU A 123 17.39 -11.31 -12.89
CA LEU A 123 18.05 -10.94 -14.14
C LEU A 123 19.38 -11.67 -14.32
N LYS A 124 20.19 -11.80 -13.25
CA LYS A 124 21.50 -12.46 -13.28
C LYS A 124 21.40 -13.97 -13.43
N ALA A 125 20.41 -14.59 -12.79
CA ALA A 125 20.25 -16.04 -12.80
C ALA A 125 19.66 -16.55 -14.13
N GLY A 126 18.86 -15.74 -14.80
CA GLY A 126 18.31 -16.04 -16.11
C GLY A 126 17.09 -16.97 -16.09
N ARG A 127 16.66 -17.35 -17.28
CA ARG A 127 15.46 -18.15 -17.51
C ARG A 127 15.48 -19.49 -16.77
N GLY A 128 14.34 -19.84 -16.14
CA GLY A 128 14.13 -21.12 -15.43
C GLY A 128 14.82 -21.22 -14.08
N SER A 129 15.38 -20.11 -13.56
CA SER A 129 15.97 -20.08 -12.23
C SER A 129 14.92 -19.86 -11.13
N PRO A 130 15.15 -20.36 -9.92
CA PRO A 130 14.27 -20.07 -8.77
C PRO A 130 14.16 -18.58 -8.47
N GLU A 131 15.21 -17.80 -8.69
CA GLU A 131 15.22 -16.36 -8.51
C GLU A 131 14.20 -15.67 -9.42
N ARG A 132 14.07 -16.18 -10.66
CA ARG A 132 13.11 -15.62 -11.63
C ARG A 132 11.68 -16.01 -11.31
N ASP A 133 11.44 -17.13 -10.66
CA ASP A 133 10.10 -17.57 -10.24
C ASP A 133 9.46 -16.68 -9.17
N ARG A 134 10.23 -15.78 -8.54
CA ARG A 134 9.69 -14.78 -7.61
C ARG A 134 8.89 -13.67 -8.30
N TYR A 135 9.04 -13.55 -9.61
CA TYR A 135 8.37 -12.56 -10.46
C TYR A 135 7.62 -13.24 -11.60
N ILE A 136 6.72 -12.53 -12.23
CA ILE A 136 5.93 -13.06 -13.33
C ILE A 136 6.66 -12.82 -14.64
N PHE A 137 7.22 -13.89 -15.21
CA PHE A 137 7.89 -13.88 -16.51
C PHE A 137 7.18 -14.77 -17.52
N HIS A 138 7.10 -14.32 -18.76
CA HIS A 138 6.57 -15.09 -19.88
C HIS A 138 7.49 -15.03 -21.08
N ASP A 139 7.42 -16.09 -21.90
CA ASP A 139 8.08 -16.09 -23.21
C ASP A 139 7.31 -15.15 -24.15
N GLY A 140 8.04 -14.44 -24.97
CA GLY A 140 7.43 -13.64 -26.04
C GLY A 140 6.88 -14.54 -27.16
N LEU A 141 6.01 -13.94 -27.96
CA LEU A 141 5.51 -14.54 -29.20
C LEU A 141 6.48 -14.27 -30.35
N GLY A 142 6.26 -14.92 -31.50
CA GLY A 142 7.16 -14.89 -32.65
C GLY A 142 8.26 -15.95 -32.59
N GLU A 143 9.05 -16.07 -33.66
CA GLU A 143 10.07 -17.12 -33.79
C GLU A 143 11.21 -16.97 -32.76
N ASN A 144 11.54 -15.71 -32.41
CA ASN A 144 12.61 -15.39 -31.47
C ASN A 144 12.07 -14.71 -30.19
N GLY A 145 10.78 -14.84 -29.89
CA GLY A 145 10.13 -14.19 -28.73
C GLY A 145 10.14 -12.66 -28.80
N GLU A 146 10.21 -12.07 -29.99
CA GLU A 146 10.34 -10.64 -30.23
C GLU A 146 9.04 -9.86 -30.02
N ILE A 147 7.91 -10.57 -30.01
CA ILE A 147 6.59 -9.98 -29.78
C ILE A 147 6.22 -10.18 -28.30
N ARG A 148 5.68 -9.17 -27.66
CA ARG A 148 5.22 -9.25 -26.26
C ARG A 148 4.19 -10.37 -26.05
N PRO A 149 4.11 -10.95 -24.86
CA PRO A 149 3.23 -12.11 -24.57
C PRO A 149 1.73 -11.82 -24.79
N SER A 150 1.30 -10.58 -24.54
CA SER A 150 -0.06 -10.12 -24.81
C SER A 150 -0.13 -8.62 -25.05
N GLU A 151 -1.29 -8.15 -25.49
CA GLU A 151 -1.59 -6.72 -25.66
C GLU A 151 -2.04 -6.02 -24.36
N LEU A 152 -1.61 -6.53 -23.20
CA LEU A 152 -1.89 -5.90 -21.92
C LEU A 152 -1.29 -4.49 -21.87
N VAL A 153 -2.12 -3.52 -21.46
CA VAL A 153 -1.74 -2.11 -21.26
C VAL A 153 -1.68 -1.85 -19.76
N SER A 154 -0.54 -1.38 -19.25
CA SER A 154 -0.35 -1.07 -17.83
C SER A 154 -1.07 0.22 -17.39
N HIS A 155 -1.12 0.48 -16.09
CA HIS A 155 -1.71 1.72 -15.55
C HIS A 155 -0.96 2.98 -16.02
N PHE A 156 0.37 2.88 -16.20
CA PHE A 156 1.22 4.05 -16.47
C PHE A 156 1.87 4.03 -17.86
N GLY A 157 1.63 3.03 -18.66
CA GLY A 157 2.32 2.91 -19.93
C GLY A 157 1.53 2.22 -21.03
N PRO A 158 2.10 2.16 -22.24
CA PRO A 158 1.42 1.56 -23.37
C PRO A 158 1.42 0.02 -23.34
N THR A 159 2.16 -0.61 -22.44
CA THR A 159 2.28 -2.08 -22.31
C THR A 159 2.49 -2.49 -20.86
N GLY A 160 1.97 -3.66 -20.48
CA GLY A 160 2.24 -4.31 -19.21
C GLY A 160 3.43 -5.29 -19.25
N TRP A 161 4.22 -5.30 -20.34
CA TRP A 161 5.31 -6.23 -20.53
C TRP A 161 6.60 -5.53 -20.94
N THR A 162 7.69 -5.86 -20.27
CA THR A 162 9.04 -5.39 -20.64
C THR A 162 9.98 -6.55 -20.84
N ARG A 163 10.72 -6.55 -21.96
CA ARG A 163 11.65 -7.62 -22.31
C ARG A 163 12.98 -7.41 -21.60
N VAL A 164 13.50 -8.49 -21.02
CA VAL A 164 14.85 -8.49 -20.44
C VAL A 164 15.92 -8.91 -21.43
N THR A 165 17.17 -8.64 -21.10
CA THR A 165 18.34 -9.24 -21.75
C THR A 165 18.83 -10.37 -20.85
N GLU A 166 19.03 -11.56 -21.40
CA GLU A 166 19.57 -12.70 -20.66
C GLU A 166 21.07 -12.49 -20.32
N PRO A 167 21.60 -13.23 -19.33
CA PRO A 167 23.01 -13.07 -18.91
C PRO A 167 24.04 -13.29 -20.01
N ASP A 168 23.71 -14.03 -21.06
CA ASP A 168 24.56 -14.26 -22.24
C ASP A 168 24.46 -13.15 -23.28
N GLY A 169 23.65 -12.11 -23.03
CA GLY A 169 23.42 -10.97 -23.93
C GLY A 169 22.33 -11.19 -24.96
N THR A 170 21.67 -12.35 -24.96
CA THR A 170 20.55 -12.61 -25.89
C THR A 170 19.26 -11.94 -25.40
N PRO A 171 18.32 -11.61 -26.30
CA PRO A 171 16.99 -11.17 -25.93
C PRO A 171 16.24 -12.27 -25.16
N GLY A 172 15.76 -11.94 -23.96
CA GLY A 172 15.16 -12.88 -23.04
C GLY A 172 13.63 -12.85 -22.98
N GLN A 173 13.13 -13.32 -21.86
CA GLN A 173 11.72 -13.30 -21.50
C GLN A 173 11.21 -11.88 -21.25
N TRP A 174 9.91 -11.77 -21.06
CA TRP A 174 9.21 -10.55 -20.73
C TRP A 174 8.67 -10.66 -19.30
N TYR A 175 8.88 -9.64 -18.48
CA TYR A 175 8.26 -9.59 -17.16
C TYR A 175 7.01 -8.72 -17.18
N LEU A 176 6.06 -9.10 -16.33
CA LEU A 176 4.83 -8.37 -16.10
C LEU A 176 5.08 -7.16 -15.20
N HIS A 177 4.46 -6.03 -15.55
CA HIS A 177 4.30 -4.88 -14.67
C HIS A 177 2.93 -4.25 -14.86
N LEU A 178 2.09 -4.25 -13.83
CA LEU A 178 0.78 -3.60 -13.90
C LEU A 178 0.91 -2.07 -13.87
N PHE A 179 2.05 -1.55 -13.39
CA PHE A 179 2.37 -0.14 -13.28
C PHE A 179 3.55 0.24 -14.17
N ALA A 180 4.55 0.95 -13.64
CA ALA A 180 5.73 1.33 -14.41
C ALA A 180 6.62 0.13 -14.74
N PRO A 181 7.42 0.19 -15.82
CA PRO A 181 8.43 -0.84 -16.11
C PRO A 181 9.41 -1.07 -14.95
N GLU A 182 9.66 -0.05 -14.15
CA GLU A 182 10.49 -0.11 -12.96
C GLU A 182 9.83 -0.81 -11.77
N GLN A 183 8.59 -1.34 -11.96
CA GLN A 183 7.78 -2.00 -10.92
C GLN A 183 7.39 -3.43 -11.35
N PRO A 184 8.36 -4.38 -11.43
CA PRO A 184 8.06 -5.77 -11.79
C PRO A 184 7.14 -6.44 -10.76
N ASP A 185 6.08 -7.10 -11.23
CA ASP A 185 5.07 -7.76 -10.42
C ASP A 185 5.61 -9.05 -9.80
N PHE A 186 5.40 -9.22 -8.49
CA PHE A 186 5.71 -10.45 -7.79
C PHE A 186 4.79 -11.61 -8.20
N ASN A 187 5.34 -12.81 -8.13
CA ASN A 187 4.59 -14.05 -8.23
C ASN A 187 4.13 -14.52 -6.84
N TRP A 188 2.89 -14.28 -6.48
CA TRP A 188 2.32 -14.64 -5.17
C TRP A 188 2.00 -16.13 -5.02
N ASP A 189 2.11 -16.94 -6.08
CA ASP A 189 2.10 -18.39 -5.98
C ASP A 189 3.43 -18.93 -5.43
N ASN A 190 4.49 -18.13 -5.47
CA ASN A 190 5.79 -18.47 -4.93
C ASN A 190 5.81 -18.30 -3.39
N GLN A 191 6.10 -19.40 -2.68
CA GLN A 191 6.11 -19.41 -1.21
C GLN A 191 7.19 -18.50 -0.61
N GLU A 192 8.32 -18.29 -1.29
CA GLU A 192 9.38 -17.37 -0.80
C GLU A 192 8.88 -15.93 -0.75
N VAL A 193 8.04 -15.51 -1.72
CA VAL A 193 7.43 -14.18 -1.73
C VAL A 193 6.50 -14.03 -0.52
N ARG A 194 5.62 -15.01 -0.28
CA ARG A 194 4.71 -15.03 0.89
C ARG A 194 5.48 -14.96 2.21
N ASP A 195 6.52 -15.79 2.34
CA ASP A 195 7.33 -15.85 3.56
C ASP A 195 8.12 -14.56 3.82
N ASP A 196 8.58 -13.89 2.78
CA ASP A 196 9.34 -12.64 2.94
C ASP A 196 8.44 -11.47 3.36
N PHE A 197 7.21 -11.40 2.83
CA PHE A 197 6.23 -10.41 3.31
C PHE A 197 5.84 -10.66 4.76
N ILE A 198 5.72 -11.92 5.20
CA ILE A 198 5.54 -12.24 6.63
C ILE A 198 6.71 -11.73 7.48
N LYS A 199 7.96 -11.86 7.01
CA LYS A 199 9.13 -11.29 7.70
C LYS A 199 9.06 -9.77 7.76
N THR A 200 8.65 -9.13 6.67
CA THR A 200 8.48 -7.68 6.59
C THR A 200 7.43 -7.18 7.56
N LEU A 201 6.27 -7.82 7.63
CA LEU A 201 5.22 -7.49 8.60
C LEU A 201 5.70 -7.61 10.04
N ARG A 202 6.44 -8.67 10.37
CA ARG A 202 7.03 -8.84 11.70
C ARG A 202 8.09 -7.79 12.00
N PHE A 203 8.97 -7.48 11.05
CA PHE A 203 10.02 -6.49 11.20
C PHE A 203 9.47 -5.13 11.65
N TRP A 204 8.44 -4.62 10.97
CA TRP A 204 7.83 -3.35 11.33
C TRP A 204 6.96 -3.43 12.57
N SER A 205 6.27 -4.56 12.79
CA SER A 205 5.47 -4.77 13.99
C SER A 205 6.33 -4.83 15.25
N ASP A 206 7.51 -5.45 15.20
CA ASP A 206 8.48 -5.51 16.31
C ASP A 206 9.05 -4.14 16.64
N ARG A 207 9.12 -3.22 15.67
CA ARG A 207 9.49 -1.81 15.85
C ARG A 207 8.38 -0.93 16.42
N GLY A 208 7.17 -1.47 16.61
CA GLY A 208 6.06 -0.76 17.24
C GLY A 208 5.02 -0.18 16.29
N VAL A 209 5.09 -0.49 14.99
CA VAL A 209 4.03 -0.10 14.03
C VAL A 209 2.70 -0.71 14.47
N ASP A 210 1.64 0.10 14.46
CA ASP A 210 0.30 -0.29 14.93
C ASP A 210 -0.55 -0.95 13.84
N GLY A 211 -0.16 -0.77 12.58
CA GLY A 211 -0.87 -1.38 11.46
C GLY A 211 -0.25 -1.07 10.11
N PHE A 212 -0.90 -1.56 9.07
CA PHE A 212 -0.41 -1.44 7.70
C PHE A 212 -1.52 -0.98 6.76
N ARG A 213 -1.18 -0.10 5.83
CA ARG A 213 -1.97 0.14 4.63
C ARG A 213 -1.42 -0.74 3.52
N ILE A 214 -2.28 -1.49 2.87
CA ILE A 214 -1.90 -2.36 1.76
C ILE A 214 -2.13 -1.60 0.45
N ASP A 215 -1.06 -1.42 -0.31
CA ASP A 215 -1.16 -0.88 -1.65
C ASP A 215 -1.55 -1.98 -2.64
N VAL A 216 -2.43 -1.66 -3.61
CA VAL A 216 -2.89 -2.61 -4.65
C VAL A 216 -3.36 -3.95 -4.08
N ALA A 217 -4.09 -3.92 -2.99
CA ALA A 217 -4.50 -5.10 -2.21
C ALA A 217 -5.24 -6.15 -3.04
N HIS A 218 -6.01 -5.73 -4.03
CA HIS A 218 -6.85 -6.57 -4.88
C HIS A 218 -6.10 -7.30 -6.01
N ALA A 219 -4.81 -7.01 -6.23
CA ALA A 219 -4.09 -7.48 -7.42
C ALA A 219 -2.92 -8.44 -7.10
N LEU A 220 -2.82 -8.99 -5.89
CA LEU A 220 -1.68 -9.84 -5.52
C LEU A 220 -1.69 -11.17 -6.28
N THR A 221 -2.82 -11.85 -6.27
CA THR A 221 -2.98 -13.14 -6.97
C THR A 221 -3.42 -12.91 -8.42
N LYS A 222 -2.85 -13.68 -9.32
CA LYS A 222 -3.12 -13.61 -10.75
C LYS A 222 -3.34 -15.03 -11.30
N ASP A 223 -4.23 -15.16 -12.28
CA ASP A 223 -4.49 -16.44 -12.92
C ASP A 223 -4.50 -16.30 -14.44
N PHE A 224 -3.57 -16.98 -15.06
CA PHE A 224 -3.40 -16.98 -16.52
C PHE A 224 -3.73 -18.35 -17.15
N SER A 225 -4.46 -19.21 -16.44
CA SER A 225 -4.84 -20.55 -16.93
C SER A 225 -5.67 -20.49 -18.21
N ASP A 226 -6.51 -19.47 -18.35
CA ASP A 226 -7.34 -19.22 -19.52
C ASP A 226 -6.65 -18.32 -20.58
N GLY A 227 -5.38 -17.99 -20.37
CA GLY A 227 -4.57 -17.14 -21.24
C GLY A 227 -4.27 -15.76 -20.66
N LEU A 228 -3.34 -15.07 -21.28
CA LEU A 228 -2.91 -13.74 -20.84
C LEU A 228 -3.91 -12.67 -21.27
N PRO A 229 -4.28 -11.75 -20.38
CA PRO A 229 -5.21 -10.68 -20.72
C PRO A 229 -4.62 -9.74 -21.79
N ALA A 230 -5.48 -9.26 -22.67
CA ALA A 230 -5.13 -8.37 -23.80
C ALA A 230 -5.97 -7.08 -23.73
N ARG A 231 -6.04 -6.46 -22.57
CA ARG A 231 -6.83 -5.26 -22.28
C ARG A 231 -6.02 -4.24 -21.48
N SER A 232 -6.56 -3.05 -21.31
CA SER A 232 -6.01 -2.11 -20.32
C SER A 232 -6.26 -2.61 -18.90
N THR A 233 -5.31 -2.44 -18.00
CA THR A 233 -5.50 -2.66 -16.56
C THR A 233 -6.52 -1.69 -15.96
N MET A 234 -6.86 -0.59 -16.66
CA MET A 234 -7.91 0.35 -16.26
C MET A 234 -9.32 -0.10 -16.73
N ASP A 235 -9.40 -1.13 -17.55
CA ASP A 235 -10.66 -1.64 -18.07
C ASP A 235 -11.12 -2.82 -17.22
N ILE A 236 -12.23 -2.65 -16.51
CA ILE A 236 -12.92 -3.73 -15.82
C ILE A 236 -13.89 -4.38 -16.81
N ASP A 237 -13.81 -5.69 -17.01
CA ASP A 237 -14.79 -6.39 -17.82
C ASP A 237 -16.04 -6.75 -16.97
N PRO A 238 -17.15 -6.02 -17.13
CA PRO A 238 -18.34 -6.26 -16.33
C PRO A 238 -19.05 -7.59 -16.63
N LYS A 239 -18.52 -8.38 -17.57
CA LYS A 239 -19.06 -9.71 -17.93
C LYS A 239 -18.34 -10.84 -17.19
N LEU A 240 -17.18 -10.58 -16.59
CA LEU A 240 -16.52 -11.57 -15.78
C LEU A 240 -17.31 -11.78 -14.49
N PRO A 241 -17.54 -13.03 -14.08
CA PRO A 241 -18.05 -13.31 -12.75
C PRO A 241 -17.14 -12.69 -11.69
N ASP A 242 -17.73 -12.29 -10.58
CA ASP A 242 -17.02 -11.80 -9.42
C ASP A 242 -15.95 -12.80 -8.97
N GLY A 243 -14.76 -12.34 -8.61
CA GLY A 243 -13.61 -13.19 -8.24
C GLY A 243 -12.93 -13.94 -9.39
N SER A 244 -13.33 -13.72 -10.65
CA SER A 244 -12.79 -14.45 -11.82
C SER A 244 -11.90 -13.61 -12.74
N ASP A 245 -11.67 -12.33 -12.44
CA ASP A 245 -10.75 -11.51 -13.23
C ASP A 245 -9.31 -12.07 -13.10
N PRO A 246 -8.58 -12.25 -14.22
CA PRO A 246 -7.24 -12.84 -14.18
C PRO A 246 -6.20 -11.98 -13.45
N LEU A 247 -6.46 -10.68 -13.24
CA LEU A 247 -5.51 -9.73 -12.65
C LEU A 247 -5.96 -9.19 -11.30
N PHE A 248 -7.28 -9.11 -11.05
CA PHE A 248 -7.82 -8.34 -9.94
C PHE A 248 -8.94 -9.07 -9.20
N ASP A 249 -9.12 -8.72 -7.92
CA ASP A 249 -10.25 -9.12 -7.09
C ASP A 249 -10.52 -10.64 -7.07
N ARG A 250 -9.45 -11.40 -6.99
CA ARG A 250 -9.53 -12.86 -6.92
C ARG A 250 -9.76 -13.34 -5.49
N ASP A 251 -10.60 -14.35 -5.32
CA ASP A 251 -10.89 -14.94 -4.01
C ASP A 251 -9.64 -15.46 -3.28
N GLU A 252 -8.63 -15.90 -4.02
CA GLU A 252 -7.39 -16.44 -3.46
C GLU A 252 -6.57 -15.40 -2.69
N VAL A 253 -6.76 -14.10 -2.96
CA VAL A 253 -6.05 -13.04 -2.22
C VAL A 253 -6.38 -13.05 -0.73
N HIS A 254 -7.60 -13.49 -0.37
CA HIS A 254 -8.04 -13.60 1.02
C HIS A 254 -7.24 -14.64 1.82
N GLU A 255 -6.66 -15.64 1.17
CA GLU A 255 -5.78 -16.59 1.86
C GLU A 255 -4.51 -15.90 2.37
N ILE A 256 -3.94 -15.02 1.55
CA ILE A 256 -2.78 -14.19 1.92
C ILE A 256 -3.12 -13.32 3.14
N TYR A 257 -4.28 -12.67 3.13
CA TYR A 257 -4.68 -11.80 4.23
C TYR A 257 -5.00 -12.59 5.51
N ARG A 258 -5.54 -13.80 5.41
CA ARG A 258 -5.72 -14.69 6.57
C ARG A 258 -4.36 -15.11 7.17
N GLU A 259 -3.34 -15.32 6.33
CA GLU A 259 -1.97 -15.58 6.80
C GLU A 259 -1.41 -14.35 7.54
N TRP A 260 -1.57 -13.15 6.98
CA TRP A 260 -1.13 -11.91 7.62
C TRP A 260 -1.86 -11.64 8.92
N ARG A 261 -3.18 -11.90 8.96
CA ARG A 261 -3.99 -11.79 10.18
C ARG A 261 -3.45 -12.69 11.30
N LYS A 262 -3.02 -13.91 10.98
CA LYS A 262 -2.40 -14.81 11.98
C LYS A 262 -1.14 -14.19 12.58
N VAL A 263 -0.31 -13.52 11.77
CA VAL A 263 0.87 -12.81 12.25
C VAL A 263 0.48 -11.71 13.25
N PHE A 264 -0.52 -10.89 12.91
CA PHE A 264 -0.95 -9.81 13.81
C PHE A 264 -1.57 -10.32 15.10
N ASN A 265 -2.30 -11.42 15.06
CA ASN A 265 -2.85 -12.06 16.26
C ASN A 265 -1.75 -12.55 17.23
N GLU A 266 -0.53 -12.83 16.75
CA GLU A 266 0.61 -13.14 17.62
C GLU A 266 0.97 -11.97 18.55
N TYR A 267 0.77 -10.73 18.11
CA TYR A 267 1.02 -9.52 18.90
C TYR A 267 -0.08 -9.24 19.92
N ASP A 268 -1.32 -9.58 19.62
CA ASP A 268 -2.45 -9.46 20.54
C ASP A 268 -2.31 -10.39 21.78
N ILE A 269 -1.76 -11.58 21.58
CA ILE A 269 -1.61 -12.61 22.64
C ILE A 269 -0.49 -12.25 23.63
N LYS A 270 0.52 -11.49 23.23
CA LYS A 270 1.69 -11.14 24.06
C LYS A 270 1.42 -10.11 25.17
N GLY A 271 0.14 -9.87 25.53
CA GLY A 271 -0.25 -9.01 26.65
C GLY A 271 -0.20 -7.52 26.37
N LYS A 272 0.03 -7.11 25.14
CA LYS A 272 -0.17 -5.74 24.66
C LYS A 272 -1.61 -5.59 24.16
N VAL A 273 -2.58 -5.88 25.01
CA VAL A 273 -4.03 -5.88 24.72
C VAL A 273 -4.53 -4.49 24.21
N GLU A 274 -3.73 -3.45 24.36
CA GLU A 274 -4.06 -2.10 23.93
C GLU A 274 -3.68 -1.79 22.48
N GLN A 275 -3.05 -2.73 21.75
CA GLN A 275 -2.50 -2.50 20.42
C GLN A 275 -2.93 -3.58 19.42
N ALA A 276 -4.23 -3.70 19.16
CA ALA A 276 -4.67 -4.47 18.02
C ALA A 276 -4.02 -3.91 16.74
N LYS A 277 -3.25 -4.74 16.03
CA LYS A 277 -2.68 -4.36 14.74
C LYS A 277 -3.81 -4.23 13.72
N VAL A 278 -3.81 -3.15 12.99
CA VAL A 278 -4.84 -2.82 12.00
C VAL A 278 -4.25 -3.05 10.61
N LEU A 279 -5.01 -3.74 9.79
CA LEU A 279 -4.73 -3.93 8.39
C LEU A 279 -5.82 -3.20 7.59
N PHE A 280 -5.44 -2.35 6.65
CA PHE A 280 -6.40 -1.71 5.77
C PHE A 280 -5.88 -1.63 4.34
N SER A 281 -6.80 -1.63 3.39
CA SER A 281 -6.51 -1.43 1.98
C SER A 281 -7.15 -0.16 1.46
N GLN A 282 -6.61 0.35 0.39
CA GLN A 282 -7.13 1.48 -0.33
C GLN A 282 -7.40 1.01 -1.76
N ASP A 283 -8.62 0.51 -1.99
CA ASP A 283 -9.01 -0.03 -3.27
C ASP A 283 -10.19 0.68 -3.87
N VAL A 284 -10.23 0.64 -5.19
CA VAL A 284 -11.17 1.41 -6.02
C VAL A 284 -12.47 0.64 -6.26
N GLU A 285 -12.53 -0.66 -5.98
CA GLU A 285 -13.64 -1.51 -6.38
C GLU A 285 -14.61 -1.85 -5.25
N SER A 286 -15.90 -1.60 -5.49
CA SER A 286 -16.96 -1.79 -4.51
C SER A 286 -17.26 -3.26 -4.20
N THR A 287 -17.01 -4.18 -5.13
CA THR A 287 -17.25 -5.62 -5.00
C THR A 287 -16.29 -6.28 -4.03
N PHE A 288 -15.02 -5.92 -4.09
CA PHE A 288 -14.00 -6.37 -3.15
C PHE A 288 -14.34 -5.95 -1.70
N VAL A 289 -14.95 -4.77 -1.54
CA VAL A 289 -15.43 -4.27 -0.23
C VAL A 289 -16.54 -5.15 0.32
N GLU A 290 -17.51 -5.52 -0.52
CA GLU A 290 -18.69 -6.27 -0.07
C GLU A 290 -18.32 -7.69 0.39
N GLN A 291 -17.42 -8.36 -0.30
CA GLN A 291 -16.95 -9.71 0.08
C GLN A 291 -16.22 -9.71 1.42
N MET A 292 -15.37 -8.72 1.68
CA MET A 292 -14.67 -8.61 2.96
C MET A 292 -15.59 -8.36 4.16
N LEU A 293 -16.75 -7.78 3.94
CA LEU A 293 -17.71 -7.45 5.00
C LEU A 293 -18.68 -8.60 5.32
N VAL A 294 -18.89 -9.54 4.40
CA VAL A 294 -19.96 -10.56 4.49
C VAL A 294 -19.53 -11.79 5.30
N GLU A 295 -18.27 -12.15 5.33
CA GLU A 295 -17.84 -13.43 5.93
C GLU A 295 -17.60 -13.44 7.45
N GLY A 296 -17.92 -12.39 8.18
CA GLY A 296 -18.00 -12.38 9.66
C GLY A 296 -16.68 -12.47 10.43
N GLU A 297 -15.59 -12.86 9.80
CA GLU A 297 -14.22 -12.72 10.27
C GLU A 297 -13.43 -11.96 9.20
N SER A 298 -13.47 -10.66 9.27
CA SER A 298 -12.78 -9.77 8.33
C SER A 298 -11.28 -10.02 8.35
N ASP A 299 -10.71 -10.38 7.22
CA ASP A 299 -9.26 -10.54 7.00
C ASP A 299 -8.57 -9.18 7.14
N ILE A 300 -9.27 -8.13 6.80
CA ILE A 300 -8.86 -6.73 6.87
C ILE A 300 -9.78 -6.00 7.82
N ASP A 301 -9.21 -5.26 8.77
CA ASP A 301 -9.99 -4.53 9.78
C ASP A 301 -10.71 -3.33 9.20
N LEU A 302 -10.16 -2.77 8.13
CA LEU A 302 -10.58 -1.52 7.57
C LEU A 302 -10.29 -1.45 6.10
N GLN A 303 -11.28 -1.04 5.34
CA GLN A 303 -11.16 -0.79 3.93
C GLN A 303 -11.47 0.66 3.60
N PHE A 304 -10.63 1.26 2.77
CA PHE A 304 -10.82 2.58 2.23
C PHE A 304 -11.16 2.51 0.77
N ASN A 305 -12.33 3.00 0.41
CA ASN A 305 -12.69 3.19 -0.98
C ASN A 305 -12.26 4.59 -1.43
N ILE A 306 -11.24 4.71 -2.27
CA ILE A 306 -10.93 5.96 -2.98
C ILE A 306 -11.67 5.99 -4.32
N MET A 307 -12.95 5.99 -4.32
CA MET A 307 -13.71 6.43 -5.49
C MET A 307 -13.78 7.97 -5.59
N LEU A 308 -12.78 8.68 -5.17
CA LEU A 308 -12.83 10.16 -5.10
C LEU A 308 -11.84 10.86 -6.03
N GLY A 309 -11.06 10.12 -6.82
CA GLY A 309 -9.96 10.75 -7.59
C GLY A 309 -10.41 11.51 -8.81
N GLU A 310 -11.33 11.01 -9.62
CA GLU A 310 -11.44 11.52 -10.99
C GLU A 310 -12.76 12.19 -11.36
N THR A 311 -13.81 12.09 -10.58
CA THR A 311 -15.13 12.64 -10.99
C THR A 311 -15.83 13.56 -10.00
N MET A 312 -15.28 13.79 -8.82
CA MET A 312 -15.86 14.77 -7.89
C MET A 312 -15.00 16.03 -7.80
N GLN A 313 -15.49 17.11 -8.35
CA GLN A 313 -15.19 18.43 -7.81
C GLN A 313 -15.62 18.39 -6.34
N ILE A 314 -14.66 18.22 -5.45
CA ILE A 314 -14.88 18.23 -4.00
C ILE A 314 -15.38 19.63 -3.66
N ASP A 315 -16.67 19.75 -3.35
CA ASP A 315 -17.23 20.99 -2.81
C ASP A 315 -16.75 21.11 -1.35
N PRO A 316 -15.79 22.00 -1.05
CA PRO A 316 -15.24 22.14 0.30
C PRO A 316 -16.31 22.45 1.35
N GLN A 317 -17.43 23.08 0.93
CA GLN A 317 -18.52 23.40 1.84
C GLN A 317 -19.37 22.17 2.21
N LYS A 318 -19.59 21.25 1.27
CA LYS A 318 -20.28 19.98 1.55
C LYS A 318 -19.43 19.09 2.44
N THR A 319 -18.13 19.05 2.17
CA THR A 319 -17.14 18.31 2.96
C THR A 319 -17.09 18.83 4.40
N PHE A 320 -17.00 20.16 4.58
CA PHE A 320 -17.01 20.80 5.90
C PHE A 320 -18.35 20.57 6.63
N SER A 321 -19.44 20.52 5.91
CA SER A 321 -20.78 20.25 6.47
C SER A 321 -20.91 18.80 6.94
N ALA A 322 -20.32 17.84 6.24
CA ALA A 322 -20.29 16.44 6.66
C ALA A 322 -19.47 16.23 7.95
N VAL A 323 -18.30 16.85 8.05
CA VAL A 323 -17.49 16.87 9.28
C VAL A 323 -18.25 17.47 10.45
N LYS A 324 -18.91 18.63 10.25
CA LYS A 324 -19.75 19.26 11.28
C LYS A 324 -20.94 18.41 11.71
N ALA A 325 -21.58 17.71 10.77
CA ALA A 325 -22.71 16.83 11.06
C ALA A 325 -22.28 15.64 11.92
N ARG A 326 -21.09 15.08 11.68
CA ARG A 326 -20.51 14.02 12.49
C ARG A 326 -20.17 14.46 13.90
N GLN A 327 -19.49 15.59 14.06
CA GLN A 327 -19.20 16.19 15.39
C GLN A 327 -20.45 16.38 16.24
N ARG A 328 -21.63 16.45 15.63
CA ARG A 328 -22.95 16.56 16.28
C ARG A 328 -23.66 15.22 16.50
N GLY A 329 -23.02 14.09 16.22
CA GLY A 329 -23.59 12.76 16.44
C GLY A 329 -24.77 12.40 15.53
N LYS A 330 -24.92 13.08 14.40
CA LYS A 330 -26.09 12.91 13.50
C LYS A 330 -25.92 11.90 12.38
N ASN A 331 -24.70 11.41 12.13
CA ASN A 331 -24.45 10.36 11.13
C ASN A 331 -23.69 9.20 11.77
N LYS A 332 -24.36 8.11 12.02
CA LYS A 332 -23.73 6.83 12.37
C LYS A 332 -23.64 6.00 11.09
N GLY A 333 -22.44 5.66 10.66
CA GLY A 333 -22.23 4.60 9.68
C GLY A 333 -21.75 4.99 8.26
N ARG A 334 -20.93 6.04 8.06
CA ARG A 334 -20.28 6.31 6.77
C ARG A 334 -18.86 6.83 6.93
N SER A 335 -17.92 6.23 6.24
CA SER A 335 -16.53 6.69 6.11
C SER A 335 -16.45 7.90 5.18
N VAL A 336 -15.62 8.89 5.54
CA VAL A 336 -15.36 10.06 4.69
C VAL A 336 -13.86 10.28 4.59
N SER A 337 -13.33 10.15 3.38
CA SER A 337 -11.94 10.44 3.07
C SER A 337 -11.78 11.87 2.56
N TYR A 338 -10.78 12.58 3.05
CA TYR A 338 -10.43 13.91 2.58
C TYR A 338 -9.00 13.95 2.09
N THR A 339 -8.84 14.27 0.81
CA THR A 339 -7.55 14.59 0.25
C THR A 339 -7.44 16.10 0.10
N HIS A 340 -6.54 16.73 0.84
CA HIS A 340 -6.21 18.13 0.64
C HIS A 340 -5.10 18.23 -0.41
N LEU A 341 -5.52 18.46 -1.65
CA LEU A 341 -4.62 18.88 -2.72
C LEU A 341 -4.29 20.36 -2.53
N ARG A 342 -3.10 20.69 -2.04
CA ARG A 342 -2.56 22.03 -2.24
C ARG A 342 -2.06 22.10 -3.68
N ALA A 343 -2.41 23.23 -4.34
CA ALA A 343 -2.10 23.47 -5.73
C ALA A 343 -0.67 23.06 -6.09
N HIS A 344 -0.54 22.32 -7.14
CA HIS A 344 0.69 21.76 -7.73
C HIS A 344 1.79 22.79 -7.98
N GLU A 345 1.45 24.06 -8.04
CA GLU A 345 2.36 25.17 -8.36
C GLU A 345 3.38 25.49 -7.26
N THR A 346 3.29 24.87 -6.09
CA THR A 346 4.17 25.20 -4.96
C THR A 346 4.98 24.01 -4.42
N GLY A 347 4.97 22.84 -5.07
CA GLY A 347 5.72 21.66 -4.62
C GLY A 347 5.37 21.19 -3.20
N ARG A 348 4.16 21.46 -2.72
CA ARG A 348 3.77 21.21 -1.32
C ARG A 348 2.67 20.16 -1.20
N ASN A 349 2.91 19.30 -0.31
CA ASN A 349 2.17 18.22 0.37
C ASN A 349 0.71 17.99 -0.01
N LEU A 350 0.47 16.76 -0.40
CA LEU A 350 -0.84 16.14 -0.35
C LEU A 350 -1.14 15.73 1.09
N VAL A 351 -2.19 16.26 1.67
CA VAL A 351 -2.65 15.90 2.99
C VAL A 351 -3.98 15.21 2.88
N CYS A 352 -4.01 13.90 3.12
CA CYS A 352 -5.25 13.15 3.26
C CYS A 352 -5.65 13.09 4.72
N ARG A 353 -6.83 13.58 5.03
CA ARG A 353 -7.49 13.33 6.30
C ARG A 353 -8.58 12.30 6.07
N LEU A 354 -8.44 11.15 6.68
CA LEU A 354 -9.41 10.07 6.61
C LEU A 354 -10.26 10.10 7.87
N LEU A 355 -11.56 10.20 7.71
CA LEU A 355 -12.54 10.08 8.77
C LEU A 355 -13.28 8.76 8.56
N LEU A 356 -13.18 7.89 9.54
CA LEU A 356 -13.82 6.59 9.55
C LEU A 356 -15.08 6.64 10.42
N GLU A 357 -16.15 6.09 9.93
CA GLU A 357 -17.40 5.92 10.67
C GLU A 357 -17.67 4.48 11.06
#